data_95897ce1ba4bb116fb4fb397d293c5ac
#
_entry.id   95897ce1ba4bb116fb4fb397d293c5ac
#
_cell.length_a   1.000
_cell.length_b   1.000
_cell.length_c   1.000
_cell.angle_alpha   90.00
_cell.angle_beta   90.00
_cell.angle_gamma   90.00
#
_symmetry.space_group_name_H-M   'P 1'
#
loop_
_entity.id
_entity.type
_entity.pdbx_description
1 polymer ?
#
loop_
_entity_poly.entity_id
_entity_poly.type
_entity_poly.pdbx_seq_one_letter_code
_entity_poly.pdbx_strand_id
1 'polypeptide(L)'
;MQPTQSSKLSPAAVIGPGRVGLALAIFLDRIGVEVTVGTRSERGRRRVEGAELAMADPTDATRGAALVILAVPDDELPSLVTALAADGAFTAGQVVIHTAGVDGPGLLAPAAAAGAQTAACHPVQIFNDDLEGTLGRMPGTVWGVTGDQAGKEVVVALGGRPMDVPESGRVRYHAALVLAANGCAGLAATAADQLRAGGVIDPAALLGGLVHASVDAALATGQAGMSGPWVRGEGRTVAMHAEALARKQKVMSVYASLARLVADRAAAAGRLDPEARRRVEAGLQGHVEGQTEESHEGLELLRRLGRRARGRNQR
;
A
#
# COMPACT_ATOMS: atom_id res chain seq x y z
N MET A 1 -23.82 -25.48 -21.70
CA MET A 1 -22.48 -24.94 -21.49
C MET A 1 -22.62 -23.80 -20.48
N GLN A 2 -22.10 -23.95 -19.27
CA GLN A 2 -22.02 -22.79 -18.36
C GLN A 2 -21.10 -21.74 -18.99
N PRO A 3 -21.46 -20.44 -18.99
CA PRO A 3 -20.57 -19.40 -19.50
C PRO A 3 -19.25 -19.48 -18.76
N THR A 4 -18.15 -19.46 -19.49
CA THR A 4 -16.81 -19.36 -18.88
C THR A 4 -16.78 -18.14 -17.99
N GLN A 5 -16.08 -18.20 -16.84
CA GLN A 5 -16.04 -17.09 -15.87
C GLN A 5 -15.63 -15.76 -16.53
N SER A 6 -14.81 -15.80 -17.57
CA SER A 6 -14.40 -14.64 -18.37
C SER A 6 -15.55 -13.96 -19.13
N SER A 7 -16.59 -14.70 -19.57
CA SER A 7 -17.72 -14.11 -20.31
C SER A 7 -18.59 -13.19 -19.46
N LYS A 8 -18.59 -13.35 -18.13
CA LYS A 8 -19.30 -12.47 -17.20
C LYS A 8 -18.61 -11.12 -16.97
N LEU A 9 -17.33 -11.03 -17.28
CA LEU A 9 -16.52 -9.82 -17.12
C LEU A 9 -16.46 -8.98 -18.41
N SER A 10 -16.94 -9.51 -19.53
CA SER A 10 -16.79 -8.89 -20.85
C SER A 10 -18.11 -8.21 -21.29
N PRO A 11 -18.02 -6.99 -21.88
CA PRO A 11 -16.80 -6.18 -22.03
C PRO A 11 -16.39 -5.50 -20.73
N ALA A 12 -15.10 -5.27 -20.54
CA ALA A 12 -14.55 -4.60 -19.37
C ALA A 12 -13.95 -3.24 -19.73
N ALA A 13 -14.10 -2.27 -18.83
CA ALA A 13 -13.41 -0.99 -18.88
C ALA A 13 -12.43 -0.87 -17.71
N VAL A 14 -11.18 -0.47 -17.99
CA VAL A 14 -10.20 -0.12 -16.94
C VAL A 14 -9.86 1.35 -17.07
N ILE A 15 -10.23 2.14 -16.07
CA ILE A 15 -10.02 3.58 -16.08
C ILE A 15 -8.76 3.92 -15.27
N GLY A 16 -7.78 4.52 -15.96
CA GLY A 16 -6.49 4.90 -15.38
C GLY A 16 -5.38 3.87 -15.62
N PRO A 17 -4.61 3.98 -16.74
CA PRO A 17 -3.52 3.08 -17.07
C PRO A 17 -2.24 3.38 -16.26
N GLY A 18 -2.38 3.45 -14.92
CA GLY A 18 -1.29 3.43 -13.96
C GLY A 18 -0.62 2.04 -13.93
N ARG A 19 0.22 1.78 -12.91
CA ARG A 19 0.82 0.46 -12.74
C ARG A 19 -0.23 -0.62 -12.47
N VAL A 20 -1.21 -0.32 -11.61
CA VAL A 20 -2.30 -1.25 -11.27
C VAL A 20 -3.23 -1.45 -12.46
N GLY A 21 -3.77 -0.34 -13.00
CA GLY A 21 -4.77 -0.43 -14.08
C GLY A 21 -4.23 -1.06 -15.36
N LEU A 22 -3.01 -0.73 -15.78
CA LEU A 22 -2.42 -1.35 -16.96
C LEU A 22 -2.18 -2.85 -16.76
N ALA A 23 -1.67 -3.27 -15.60
CA ALA A 23 -1.48 -4.68 -15.29
C ALA A 23 -2.83 -5.44 -15.30
N LEU A 24 -3.88 -4.85 -14.71
CA LEU A 24 -5.23 -5.45 -14.73
C LEU A 24 -5.80 -5.53 -16.14
N ALA A 25 -5.63 -4.49 -16.96
CA ALA A 25 -6.12 -4.48 -18.35
C ALA A 25 -5.44 -5.58 -19.17
N ILE A 26 -4.10 -5.67 -19.12
CA ILE A 26 -3.34 -6.72 -19.81
C ILE A 26 -3.71 -8.11 -19.28
N PHE A 27 -3.90 -8.26 -17.96
CA PHE A 27 -4.28 -9.55 -17.41
C PHE A 27 -5.67 -10.00 -17.90
N LEU A 28 -6.64 -9.08 -17.91
CA LEU A 28 -8.00 -9.33 -18.44
C LEU A 28 -7.95 -9.73 -19.91
N ASP A 29 -7.19 -9.01 -20.74
CA ASP A 29 -7.00 -9.32 -22.16
C ASP A 29 -6.39 -10.74 -22.35
N ARG A 30 -5.35 -11.08 -21.60
CA ARG A 30 -4.72 -12.40 -21.63
C ARG A 30 -5.64 -13.56 -21.27
N ILE A 31 -6.68 -13.32 -20.45
CA ILE A 31 -7.69 -14.34 -20.12
C ILE A 31 -8.92 -14.29 -21.04
N GLY A 32 -8.83 -13.52 -22.14
CA GLY A 32 -9.85 -13.45 -23.20
C GLY A 32 -11.05 -12.57 -22.89
N VAL A 33 -10.92 -11.58 -22.01
CA VAL A 33 -11.91 -10.53 -21.77
C VAL A 33 -11.68 -9.38 -22.76
N GLU A 34 -12.73 -8.93 -23.45
CA GLU A 34 -12.67 -7.71 -24.26
C GLU A 34 -12.47 -6.50 -23.34
N VAL A 35 -11.34 -5.78 -23.47
CA VAL A 35 -10.93 -4.69 -22.58
C VAL A 35 -10.78 -3.39 -23.34
N THR A 36 -11.38 -2.33 -22.83
CA THR A 36 -11.12 -0.95 -23.25
C THR A 36 -10.52 -0.16 -22.11
N VAL A 37 -9.37 0.50 -22.33
CA VAL A 37 -8.70 1.32 -21.32
C VAL A 37 -9.12 2.76 -21.46
N GLY A 38 -9.71 3.34 -20.41
CA GLY A 38 -10.12 4.75 -20.35
C GLY A 38 -8.97 5.63 -19.87
N THR A 39 -8.55 6.61 -20.68
CA THR A 39 -7.54 7.61 -20.32
C THR A 39 -7.65 8.89 -21.11
N ARG A 40 -7.37 10.05 -20.44
CA ARG A 40 -7.25 11.37 -21.09
C ARG A 40 -5.80 11.84 -21.17
N SER A 41 -4.89 11.28 -20.35
CA SER A 41 -3.51 11.73 -20.27
C SER A 41 -2.66 11.19 -21.41
N GLU A 42 -1.79 12.01 -21.96
CA GLU A 42 -0.81 11.62 -22.98
C GLU A 42 0.10 10.46 -22.53
N ARG A 43 0.53 10.50 -21.27
CA ARG A 43 1.31 9.39 -20.66
C ARG A 43 0.50 8.10 -20.63
N GLY A 44 -0.80 8.20 -20.31
CA GLY A 44 -1.71 7.05 -20.31
C GLY A 44 -1.86 6.45 -21.70
N ARG A 45 -2.08 7.29 -22.72
CA ARG A 45 -2.21 6.84 -24.11
C ARG A 45 -1.00 6.06 -24.58
N ARG A 46 0.21 6.61 -24.40
CA ARG A 46 1.47 5.90 -24.76
C ARG A 46 1.62 4.55 -24.08
N ARG A 47 1.16 4.41 -22.84
CA ARG A 47 1.20 3.10 -22.13
C ARG A 47 0.23 2.08 -22.72
N VAL A 48 -0.97 2.52 -23.08
CA VAL A 48 -2.01 1.67 -23.67
C VAL A 48 -1.61 1.24 -25.08
N GLU A 49 -1.09 2.17 -25.87
CA GLU A 49 -0.52 1.90 -27.21
C GLU A 49 0.63 0.87 -27.15
N GLY A 50 1.55 1.05 -26.19
CA GLY A 50 2.66 0.11 -25.97
C GLY A 50 2.23 -1.29 -25.49
N ALA A 51 0.99 -1.43 -25.00
CA ALA A 51 0.39 -2.70 -24.62
C ALA A 51 -0.58 -3.27 -25.67
N GLU A 52 -0.76 -2.57 -26.79
CA GLU A 52 -1.63 -2.96 -27.91
C GLU A 52 -3.11 -3.17 -27.50
N LEU A 53 -3.59 -2.41 -26.48
CA LEU A 53 -4.96 -2.49 -25.98
C LEU A 53 -5.87 -1.42 -26.61
N ALA A 54 -7.17 -1.73 -26.68
CA ALA A 54 -8.18 -0.74 -27.07
C ALA A 54 -8.24 0.41 -26.08
N MET A 55 -8.43 1.64 -26.60
CA MET A 55 -8.41 2.87 -25.80
C MET A 55 -9.59 3.79 -26.16
N ALA A 56 -10.16 4.45 -25.16
CA ALA A 56 -11.20 5.44 -25.33
C ALA A 56 -11.12 6.55 -24.25
N ASP A 57 -11.97 7.59 -24.38
CA ASP A 57 -12.25 8.49 -23.26
C ASP A 57 -12.83 7.69 -22.08
N PRO A 58 -12.51 8.03 -20.82
CA PRO A 58 -13.05 7.32 -19.66
C PRO A 58 -14.57 7.16 -19.66
N THR A 59 -15.30 8.18 -20.08
CA THR A 59 -16.77 8.13 -20.16
C THR A 59 -17.23 7.11 -21.21
N ASP A 60 -16.62 7.11 -22.39
CA ASP A 60 -16.98 6.19 -23.47
C ASP A 60 -16.56 4.76 -23.15
N ALA A 61 -15.39 4.56 -22.55
CA ALA A 61 -14.96 3.23 -22.07
C ALA A 61 -15.92 2.67 -21.02
N THR A 62 -16.45 3.52 -20.11
CA THR A 62 -17.38 3.10 -19.05
C THR A 62 -18.74 2.70 -19.60
N ARG A 63 -19.23 3.41 -20.63
CA ARG A 63 -20.52 3.10 -21.28
C ARG A 63 -20.49 1.73 -21.92
N GLY A 64 -21.49 0.91 -21.62
CA GLY A 64 -21.61 -0.42 -22.20
C GLY A 64 -20.68 -1.50 -21.64
N ALA A 65 -19.74 -1.17 -20.75
CA ALA A 65 -18.94 -2.17 -20.06
C ALA A 65 -19.78 -2.93 -19.03
N ALA A 66 -19.65 -4.25 -18.97
CA ALA A 66 -20.26 -5.06 -17.91
C ALA A 66 -19.47 -4.92 -16.59
N LEU A 67 -18.14 -4.80 -16.69
CA LEU A 67 -17.23 -4.56 -15.58
C LEU A 67 -16.49 -3.23 -15.78
N VAL A 68 -16.50 -2.38 -14.77
CA VAL A 68 -15.72 -1.13 -14.72
C VAL A 68 -14.75 -1.17 -13.56
N ILE A 69 -13.46 -1.05 -13.84
CA ILE A 69 -12.39 -1.00 -12.83
C ILE A 69 -11.79 0.41 -12.82
N LEU A 70 -11.96 1.12 -11.70
CA LEU A 70 -11.37 2.43 -11.48
C LEU A 70 -10.02 2.27 -10.78
N ALA A 71 -8.93 2.53 -11.50
CA ALA A 71 -7.55 2.34 -11.03
C ALA A 71 -6.71 3.63 -11.18
N VAL A 72 -7.30 4.76 -10.82
CA VAL A 72 -6.65 6.08 -10.73
C VAL A 72 -6.06 6.29 -9.32
N PRO A 73 -5.18 7.28 -9.11
CA PRO A 73 -4.75 7.68 -7.76
C PRO A 73 -5.95 7.96 -6.85
N ASP A 74 -5.81 7.61 -5.55
CA ASP A 74 -6.90 7.71 -4.57
C ASP A 74 -7.47 9.14 -4.51
N ASP A 75 -6.62 10.18 -4.58
CA ASP A 75 -7.03 11.58 -4.56
C ASP A 75 -7.84 12.01 -5.81
N GLU A 76 -7.70 11.30 -6.93
CA GLU A 76 -8.42 11.58 -8.18
C GLU A 76 -9.75 10.81 -8.27
N LEU A 77 -9.92 9.74 -7.49
CA LEU A 77 -11.06 8.84 -7.60
C LEU A 77 -12.42 9.52 -7.35
N PRO A 78 -12.61 10.38 -6.31
CA PRO A 78 -13.88 11.04 -6.07
C PRO A 78 -14.33 11.94 -7.23
N SER A 79 -13.40 12.72 -7.80
CA SER A 79 -13.69 13.62 -8.91
C SER A 79 -14.01 12.85 -10.20
N LEU A 80 -13.30 11.75 -10.45
CA LEU A 80 -13.57 10.88 -11.59
C LEU A 80 -14.96 10.26 -11.50
N VAL A 81 -15.34 9.68 -10.36
CA VAL A 81 -16.68 9.08 -10.16
C VAL A 81 -17.77 10.12 -10.37
N THR A 82 -17.59 11.32 -9.82
CA THR A 82 -18.54 12.43 -10.00
C THR A 82 -18.69 12.82 -11.47
N ALA A 83 -17.59 12.93 -12.21
CA ALA A 83 -17.61 13.26 -13.64
C ALA A 83 -18.30 12.17 -14.47
N LEU A 84 -17.94 10.90 -14.25
CA LEU A 84 -18.57 9.76 -14.96
C LEU A 84 -20.08 9.69 -14.70
N ALA A 85 -20.51 9.97 -13.47
CA ALA A 85 -21.93 10.01 -13.13
C ALA A 85 -22.66 11.18 -13.80
N ALA A 86 -22.07 12.38 -13.81
CA ALA A 86 -22.61 13.56 -14.48
C ALA A 86 -22.78 13.35 -16.00
N ASP A 87 -21.85 12.60 -16.60
CA ASP A 87 -21.90 12.23 -18.03
C ASP A 87 -22.86 11.05 -18.31
N GLY A 88 -23.54 10.50 -17.29
CA GLY A 88 -24.43 9.35 -17.42
C GLY A 88 -23.70 8.08 -17.91
N ALA A 89 -22.45 7.89 -17.49
CA ALA A 89 -21.64 6.75 -17.93
C ALA A 89 -22.00 5.44 -17.22
N PHE A 90 -22.50 5.52 -15.98
CA PHE A 90 -22.92 4.34 -15.23
C PHE A 90 -24.33 3.91 -15.59
N THR A 91 -24.55 2.59 -15.66
CA THR A 91 -25.85 2.00 -16.02
C THR A 91 -26.20 0.83 -15.10
N ALA A 92 -27.49 0.52 -15.01
CA ALA A 92 -27.97 -0.61 -14.23
C ALA A 92 -27.40 -1.94 -14.73
N GLY A 93 -27.03 -2.81 -13.79
CA GLY A 93 -26.47 -4.13 -14.06
C GLY A 93 -24.94 -4.16 -14.24
N GLN A 94 -24.29 -3.02 -14.34
CA GLN A 94 -22.81 -2.98 -14.32
C GLN A 94 -22.26 -3.42 -12.96
N VAL A 95 -21.05 -3.97 -12.96
CA VAL A 95 -20.21 -4.11 -11.75
C VAL A 95 -19.14 -3.04 -11.81
N VAL A 96 -19.16 -2.13 -10.86
CA VAL A 96 -18.18 -1.03 -10.76
C VAL A 96 -17.32 -1.23 -9.52
N ILE A 97 -16.03 -1.40 -9.71
CA ILE A 97 -15.07 -1.54 -8.60
C ILE A 97 -13.99 -0.47 -8.67
N HIS A 98 -13.41 -0.13 -7.52
CA HIS A 98 -12.17 0.62 -7.45
C HIS A 98 -11.08 -0.17 -6.72
N THR A 99 -9.81 0.18 -7.00
CA THR A 99 -8.65 -0.53 -6.44
C THR A 99 -8.01 0.21 -5.26
N ALA A 100 -8.56 1.34 -4.81
CA ALA A 100 -8.06 2.10 -3.66
C ALA A 100 -8.06 1.26 -2.38
N GLY A 101 -7.00 1.38 -1.59
CA GLY A 101 -6.85 0.61 -0.36
C GLY A 101 -7.56 1.23 0.84
N VAL A 102 -7.62 2.55 0.89
CA VAL A 102 -8.15 3.32 2.03
C VAL A 102 -9.66 3.43 1.99
N ASP A 103 -10.22 3.72 0.81
CA ASP A 103 -11.61 4.06 0.64
C ASP A 103 -12.51 2.84 0.51
N GLY A 104 -13.73 2.96 1.02
CA GLY A 104 -14.78 1.97 0.87
C GLY A 104 -15.65 2.20 -0.38
N PRO A 105 -16.63 1.33 -0.63
CA PRO A 105 -17.55 1.43 -1.77
C PRO A 105 -18.44 2.68 -1.73
N GLY A 106 -18.49 3.39 -0.61
CA GLY A 106 -19.25 4.65 -0.48
C GLY A 106 -18.85 5.70 -1.50
N LEU A 107 -17.58 5.71 -1.99
CA LEU A 107 -17.15 6.55 -3.12
C LEU A 107 -17.91 6.26 -4.42
N LEU A 108 -18.41 5.05 -4.59
CA LEU A 108 -19.15 4.60 -5.77
C LEU A 108 -20.67 4.83 -5.64
N ALA A 109 -21.13 5.58 -4.62
CA ALA A 109 -22.54 5.88 -4.42
C ALA A 109 -23.23 6.42 -5.70
N PRO A 110 -22.61 7.28 -6.53
CA PRO A 110 -23.21 7.71 -7.79
C PRO A 110 -23.44 6.56 -8.80
N ALA A 111 -22.54 5.59 -8.86
CA ALA A 111 -22.71 4.40 -9.70
C ALA A 111 -23.81 3.47 -9.13
N ALA A 112 -23.84 3.28 -7.81
CA ALA A 112 -24.89 2.54 -7.14
C ALA A 112 -26.29 3.17 -7.37
N ALA A 113 -26.38 4.49 -7.35
CA ALA A 113 -27.61 5.22 -7.65
C ALA A 113 -28.09 5.01 -9.10
N ALA A 114 -27.19 4.72 -10.03
CA ALA A 114 -27.48 4.34 -11.41
C ALA A 114 -27.87 2.84 -11.56
N GLY A 115 -27.88 2.07 -10.47
CA GLY A 115 -28.22 0.64 -10.45
C GLY A 115 -27.06 -0.31 -10.68
N ALA A 116 -25.82 0.16 -10.57
CA ALA A 116 -24.64 -0.69 -10.61
C ALA A 116 -24.40 -1.39 -9.26
N GLN A 117 -23.81 -2.59 -9.28
CA GLN A 117 -23.25 -3.25 -8.11
C GLN A 117 -21.85 -2.69 -7.84
N THR A 118 -21.53 -2.37 -6.59
CA THR A 118 -20.33 -1.63 -6.28
C THR A 118 -19.46 -2.30 -5.21
N ALA A 119 -18.14 -2.27 -5.38
CA ALA A 119 -17.21 -2.77 -4.39
C ALA A 119 -15.85 -2.04 -4.44
N ALA A 120 -15.19 -1.97 -3.29
CA ALA A 120 -13.79 -1.65 -3.18
C ALA A 120 -12.97 -2.95 -3.17
N CYS A 121 -12.14 -3.17 -4.17
CA CYS A 121 -11.37 -4.39 -4.38
C CYS A 121 -9.88 -4.06 -4.48
N HIS A 122 -9.19 -4.05 -3.35
CA HIS A 122 -7.77 -3.68 -3.28
C HIS A 122 -6.86 -4.90 -3.47
N PRO A 123 -6.07 -4.99 -4.56
CA PRO A 123 -5.13 -6.09 -4.78
C PRO A 123 -3.92 -5.96 -3.85
N VAL A 124 -3.69 -6.95 -2.98
CA VAL A 124 -2.60 -6.95 -2.02
C VAL A 124 -1.35 -7.54 -2.66
N GLN A 125 -0.71 -6.78 -3.54
CA GLN A 125 0.58 -7.12 -4.14
C GLN A 125 1.39 -5.89 -4.55
N ILE A 126 2.63 -6.11 -4.96
CA ILE A 126 3.52 -5.06 -5.47
C ILE A 126 3.27 -4.87 -6.98
N PHE A 127 2.90 -3.64 -7.36
CA PHE A 127 2.83 -3.19 -8.75
C PHE A 127 4.01 -2.27 -9.04
N ASN A 128 5.01 -2.79 -9.72
CA ASN A 128 6.23 -2.06 -10.09
C ASN A 128 6.43 -2.03 -11.61
N ASP A 129 7.60 -1.62 -12.07
CA ASP A 129 7.90 -1.55 -13.49
C ASP A 129 8.25 -2.93 -14.12
N ASP A 130 8.43 -3.97 -13.30
CA ASP A 130 8.47 -5.38 -13.74
C ASP A 130 7.05 -5.89 -14.00
N LEU A 131 6.57 -5.63 -15.22
CA LEU A 131 5.20 -5.98 -15.62
C LEU A 131 4.99 -7.50 -15.65
N GLU A 132 5.92 -8.27 -16.21
CA GLU A 132 5.78 -9.74 -16.31
C GLU A 132 5.79 -10.40 -14.93
N GLY A 133 6.68 -9.96 -14.03
CA GLY A 133 6.66 -10.42 -12.65
C GLY A 133 5.37 -10.02 -11.91
N THR A 134 4.83 -8.83 -12.22
CA THR A 134 3.53 -8.38 -11.69
C THR A 134 2.39 -9.27 -12.16
N LEU A 135 2.32 -9.55 -13.46
CA LEU A 135 1.29 -10.41 -14.07
C LEU A 135 1.41 -11.86 -13.57
N GLY A 136 2.64 -12.38 -13.41
CA GLY A 136 2.89 -13.72 -12.87
C GLY A 136 2.40 -13.89 -11.42
N ARG A 137 2.32 -12.81 -10.65
CA ARG A 137 1.79 -12.80 -9.27
C ARG A 137 0.28 -12.60 -9.19
N MET A 138 -0.41 -12.24 -10.28
CA MET A 138 -1.87 -12.00 -10.29
C MET A 138 -2.68 -13.24 -9.83
N PRO A 139 -2.41 -14.44 -10.36
CA PRO A 139 -3.09 -15.64 -9.87
C PRO A 139 -2.78 -15.91 -8.40
N GLY A 140 -3.85 -16.12 -7.60
CA GLY A 140 -3.72 -16.36 -6.17
C GLY A 140 -3.50 -15.12 -5.30
N THR A 141 -3.34 -13.93 -5.90
CA THR A 141 -3.28 -12.67 -5.13
C THR A 141 -4.48 -12.55 -4.20
N VAL A 142 -4.22 -12.15 -2.95
CA VAL A 142 -5.29 -11.80 -2.01
C VAL A 142 -5.78 -10.40 -2.31
N TRP A 143 -7.10 -10.21 -2.26
CA TRP A 143 -7.75 -8.92 -2.45
C TRP A 143 -8.57 -8.56 -1.23
N GLY A 144 -8.35 -7.38 -0.66
CA GLY A 144 -9.22 -6.84 0.38
C GLY A 144 -10.50 -6.28 -0.23
N VAL A 145 -11.63 -6.94 0.03
CA VAL A 145 -12.94 -6.61 -0.58
C VAL A 145 -13.90 -6.03 0.45
N THR A 146 -14.57 -4.94 0.07
CA THR A 146 -15.68 -4.33 0.80
C THR A 146 -16.78 -3.98 -0.19
N GLY A 147 -18.03 -4.30 0.10
CA GLY A 147 -19.17 -3.97 -0.76
C GLY A 147 -19.93 -5.18 -1.26
N ASP A 148 -20.53 -5.08 -2.44
CA ASP A 148 -21.41 -6.09 -3.00
C ASP A 148 -20.70 -7.42 -3.33
N GLN A 149 -21.45 -8.50 -3.30
CA GLN A 149 -20.94 -9.85 -3.61
C GLN A 149 -20.30 -9.94 -4.99
N ALA A 150 -20.77 -9.13 -5.94
CA ALA A 150 -20.19 -9.04 -7.30
C ALA A 150 -18.70 -8.69 -7.30
N GLY A 151 -18.22 -7.86 -6.35
CA GLY A 151 -16.80 -7.57 -6.20
C GLY A 151 -15.95 -8.81 -5.89
N LYS A 152 -16.46 -9.72 -5.05
CA LYS A 152 -15.79 -11.01 -4.77
C LYS A 152 -15.78 -11.93 -5.99
N GLU A 153 -16.87 -11.94 -6.74
CA GLU A 153 -16.98 -12.72 -7.98
C GLU A 153 -15.98 -12.24 -9.04
N VAL A 154 -15.81 -10.91 -9.17
CA VAL A 154 -14.76 -10.32 -10.02
C VAL A 154 -13.39 -10.78 -9.59
N VAL A 155 -13.06 -10.71 -8.28
CA VAL A 155 -11.76 -11.15 -7.77
C VAL A 155 -11.50 -12.63 -8.06
N VAL A 156 -12.49 -13.49 -7.85
CA VAL A 156 -12.38 -14.94 -8.18
C VAL A 156 -12.19 -15.16 -9.67
N ALA A 157 -12.90 -14.42 -10.52
CA ALA A 157 -12.77 -14.53 -11.97
C ALA A 157 -11.39 -14.04 -12.48
N LEU A 158 -10.74 -13.11 -11.74
CA LEU A 158 -9.36 -12.71 -11.96
C LEU A 158 -8.33 -13.72 -11.38
N GLY A 159 -8.77 -14.89 -10.89
CA GLY A 159 -7.91 -15.89 -10.27
C GLY A 159 -7.39 -15.49 -8.88
N GLY A 160 -7.90 -14.43 -8.29
CA GLY A 160 -7.55 -13.94 -6.98
C GLY A 160 -8.33 -14.60 -5.84
N ARG A 161 -7.96 -14.28 -4.60
CA ARG A 161 -8.64 -14.74 -3.38
C ARG A 161 -9.25 -13.56 -2.65
N PRO A 162 -10.59 -13.38 -2.64
CA PRO A 162 -11.22 -12.30 -1.91
C PRO A 162 -11.15 -12.53 -0.40
N MET A 163 -10.86 -11.46 0.35
CA MET A 163 -10.87 -11.41 1.80
C MET A 163 -11.73 -10.23 2.24
N ASP A 164 -12.70 -10.47 3.11
CA ASP A 164 -13.57 -9.42 3.62
C ASP A 164 -12.80 -8.43 4.47
N VAL A 165 -12.93 -7.16 4.14
CA VAL A 165 -12.42 -6.03 4.93
C VAL A 165 -13.62 -5.18 5.33
N PRO A 166 -13.93 -5.06 6.64
CA PRO A 166 -15.00 -4.18 7.10
C PRO A 166 -14.73 -2.73 6.67
N GLU A 167 -15.74 -2.00 6.23
CA GLU A 167 -15.58 -0.62 5.77
C GLU A 167 -14.96 0.27 6.86
N SER A 168 -15.42 0.15 8.10
CA SER A 168 -14.87 0.85 9.26
C SER A 168 -13.40 0.51 9.57
N GLY A 169 -12.90 -0.59 9.02
CA GLY A 169 -11.52 -1.08 9.21
C GLY A 169 -10.55 -0.72 8.08
N ARG A 170 -11.03 -0.21 6.93
CA ARG A 170 -10.19 -0.05 5.72
C ARG A 170 -8.96 0.84 5.92
N VAL A 171 -9.11 1.97 6.59
CA VAL A 171 -7.96 2.87 6.87
C VAL A 171 -6.88 2.13 7.65
N ARG A 172 -7.26 1.40 8.71
CA ARG A 172 -6.32 0.62 9.52
C ARG A 172 -5.72 -0.54 8.74
N TYR A 173 -6.54 -1.24 7.95
CA TYR A 173 -6.11 -2.30 7.05
C TYR A 173 -5.03 -1.79 6.10
N HIS A 174 -5.26 -0.69 5.37
CA HIS A 174 -4.29 -0.17 4.43
C HIS A 174 -3.03 0.35 5.12
N ALA A 175 -3.16 1.06 6.25
CA ALA A 175 -2.02 1.50 7.05
C ALA A 175 -1.15 0.32 7.52
N ALA A 176 -1.75 -0.81 7.92
CA ALA A 176 -1.02 -2.01 8.29
C ALA A 176 -0.25 -2.63 7.12
N LEU A 177 -0.84 -2.67 5.92
CA LEU A 177 -0.16 -3.16 4.72
C LEU A 177 1.00 -2.25 4.32
N VAL A 178 0.82 -0.93 4.35
CA VAL A 178 1.88 0.05 4.09
C VAL A 178 3.00 -0.08 5.11
N LEU A 179 2.67 -0.22 6.40
CA LEU A 179 3.66 -0.42 7.46
C LEU A 179 4.48 -1.70 7.21
N ALA A 180 3.84 -2.80 6.86
CA ALA A 180 4.51 -4.08 6.62
C ALA A 180 5.31 -4.07 5.30
N ALA A 181 4.72 -3.70 4.18
CA ALA A 181 5.37 -3.79 2.87
C ALA A 181 6.34 -2.63 2.62
N ASN A 182 5.83 -1.39 2.61
CA ASN A 182 6.65 -0.21 2.31
C ASN A 182 7.63 0.09 3.45
N GLY A 183 7.22 -0.14 4.71
CA GLY A 183 8.08 -0.02 5.87
C GLY A 183 9.27 -0.96 5.81
N CYS A 184 9.05 -2.25 5.57
CA CYS A 184 10.12 -3.24 5.41
C CYS A 184 11.06 -2.90 4.24
N ALA A 185 10.52 -2.49 3.09
CA ALA A 185 11.32 -2.10 1.94
C ALA A 185 12.20 -0.87 2.25
N GLY A 186 11.65 0.15 2.91
CA GLY A 186 12.39 1.34 3.35
C GLY A 186 13.49 1.02 4.37
N LEU A 187 13.20 0.12 5.30
CA LEU A 187 14.19 -0.35 6.29
C LEU A 187 15.31 -1.15 5.64
N ALA A 188 15.00 -2.05 4.71
CA ALA A 188 15.99 -2.84 3.98
C ALA A 188 16.93 -1.94 3.16
N ALA A 189 16.38 -0.94 2.44
CA ALA A 189 17.16 0.04 1.71
C ALA A 189 18.07 0.86 2.64
N THR A 190 17.52 1.33 3.78
CA THR A 190 18.29 2.07 4.79
C THR A 190 19.43 1.22 5.37
N ALA A 191 19.15 -0.05 5.68
CA ALA A 191 20.17 -0.99 6.19
C ALA A 191 21.26 -1.24 5.15
N ALA A 192 20.92 -1.37 3.87
CA ALA A 192 21.87 -1.51 2.78
C ALA A 192 22.82 -0.30 2.69
N ASP A 193 22.29 0.91 2.88
CA ASP A 193 23.12 2.13 2.90
C ASP A 193 24.07 2.17 4.10
N GLN A 194 23.65 1.68 5.28
CA GLN A 194 24.55 1.58 6.44
C GLN A 194 25.65 0.54 6.21
N LEU A 195 25.34 -0.60 5.60
CA LEU A 195 26.32 -1.61 5.23
C LEU A 195 27.36 -1.08 4.23
N ARG A 196 26.92 -0.35 3.20
CA ARG A 196 27.84 0.31 2.24
C ARG A 196 28.74 1.32 2.94
N ALA A 197 28.17 2.11 3.85
CA ALA A 197 28.96 3.07 4.64
C ALA A 197 29.98 2.38 5.55
N GLY A 198 29.72 1.14 5.97
CA GLY A 198 30.65 0.26 6.70
C GLY A 198 31.63 -0.53 5.83
N GLY A 199 31.66 -0.29 4.50
CA GLY A 199 32.61 -0.94 3.57
C GLY A 199 32.10 -2.26 2.95
N VAL A 200 30.82 -2.63 3.15
CA VAL A 200 30.26 -3.84 2.52
C VAL A 200 29.95 -3.58 1.05
N ILE A 201 30.51 -4.38 0.16
CA ILE A 201 30.38 -4.21 -1.29
C ILE A 201 29.00 -4.68 -1.79
N ASP A 202 28.53 -5.84 -1.30
CA ASP A 202 27.23 -6.42 -1.68
C ASP A 202 26.30 -6.56 -0.46
N PRO A 203 25.60 -5.49 -0.07
CA PRO A 203 24.63 -5.56 1.02
C PRO A 203 23.46 -6.51 0.75
N ALA A 204 23.06 -6.69 -0.52
CA ALA A 204 21.92 -7.50 -0.88
C ALA A 204 22.14 -8.98 -0.55
N ALA A 205 23.37 -9.48 -0.80
CA ALA A 205 23.75 -10.84 -0.44
C ALA A 205 23.66 -11.10 1.06
N LEU A 206 23.99 -10.09 1.91
CA LEU A 206 23.87 -10.22 3.37
C LEU A 206 22.42 -10.07 3.85
N LEU A 207 21.65 -9.14 3.30
CA LEU A 207 20.33 -8.80 3.81
C LEU A 207 19.23 -9.75 3.32
N GLY A 208 19.30 -10.24 2.08
CA GLY A 208 18.20 -10.93 1.44
C GLY A 208 17.69 -12.11 2.26
N GLY A 209 18.55 -13.08 2.54
CA GLY A 209 18.16 -14.27 3.33
C GLY A 209 17.75 -13.93 4.77
N LEU A 210 18.47 -13.00 5.41
CA LEU A 210 18.20 -12.59 6.79
C LEU A 210 16.84 -11.90 6.93
N VAL A 211 16.52 -10.94 6.03
CA VAL A 211 15.26 -10.19 6.08
C VAL A 211 14.08 -11.13 5.81
N HIS A 212 14.15 -11.96 4.77
CA HIS A 212 13.08 -12.93 4.48
C HIS A 212 12.84 -13.88 5.65
N ALA A 213 13.88 -14.51 6.19
CA ALA A 213 13.73 -15.43 7.31
C ALA A 213 13.15 -14.75 8.57
N SER A 214 13.53 -13.49 8.83
CA SER A 214 13.03 -12.73 9.98
C SER A 214 11.54 -12.39 9.82
N VAL A 215 11.12 -11.99 8.63
CA VAL A 215 9.71 -11.69 8.33
C VAL A 215 8.88 -12.97 8.38
N ASP A 216 9.33 -14.05 7.74
CA ASP A 216 8.65 -15.35 7.74
C ASP A 216 8.47 -15.89 9.16
N ALA A 217 9.50 -15.82 10.00
CA ALA A 217 9.42 -16.24 11.40
C ALA A 217 8.40 -15.40 12.18
N ALA A 218 8.37 -14.07 11.98
CA ALA A 218 7.42 -13.18 12.64
C ALA A 218 5.98 -13.44 12.18
N LEU A 219 5.75 -13.73 10.90
CA LEU A 219 4.42 -14.07 10.37
C LEU A 219 3.95 -15.44 10.85
N ALA A 220 4.84 -16.42 10.93
CA ALA A 220 4.49 -17.77 11.34
C ALA A 220 4.23 -17.92 12.86
N THR A 221 5.03 -17.25 13.68
CA THR A 221 5.02 -17.46 15.15
C THR A 221 4.80 -16.17 15.95
N GLY A 222 4.51 -15.06 15.27
CA GLY A 222 4.32 -13.77 15.91
C GLY A 222 5.56 -13.32 16.68
N GLN A 223 5.37 -12.92 17.92
CA GLN A 223 6.46 -12.40 18.76
C GLN A 223 7.54 -13.44 19.08
N ALA A 224 7.21 -14.73 19.07
CA ALA A 224 8.17 -15.81 19.31
C ALA A 224 9.24 -15.90 18.21
N GLY A 225 8.93 -15.50 16.99
CA GLY A 225 9.87 -15.45 15.86
C GLY A 225 10.87 -14.29 15.91
N MET A 226 10.66 -13.30 16.75
CA MET A 226 11.60 -12.17 16.88
C MET A 226 12.85 -12.56 17.67
N SER A 227 14.00 -12.08 17.25
CA SER A 227 15.31 -12.31 17.89
C SER A 227 16.18 -11.05 17.83
N GLY A 228 17.39 -11.12 18.38
CA GLY A 228 18.35 -10.02 18.30
C GLY A 228 18.57 -9.31 19.65
N PRO A 229 19.45 -8.29 19.68
CA PRO A 229 19.90 -7.61 20.89
C PRO A 229 18.75 -6.94 21.67
N TRP A 230 17.75 -6.44 20.97
CA TRP A 230 16.60 -5.80 21.60
C TRP A 230 15.72 -6.79 22.37
N VAL A 231 15.59 -8.03 21.87
CA VAL A 231 14.80 -9.10 22.52
C VAL A 231 15.57 -9.76 23.65
N ARG A 232 16.92 -9.79 23.56
CA ARG A 232 17.78 -10.37 24.58
C ARG A 232 18.23 -9.37 25.66
N GLY A 233 17.87 -8.08 25.53
CA GLY A 233 18.22 -7.06 26.51
C GLY A 233 19.70 -6.69 26.53
N GLU A 234 20.41 -6.78 25.38
CA GLU A 234 21.84 -6.53 25.24
C GLU A 234 22.14 -5.02 25.18
N GLY A 235 21.98 -4.31 26.28
CA GLY A 235 22.11 -2.87 26.37
C GLY A 235 23.44 -2.32 25.85
N ARG A 236 24.58 -3.02 26.11
CA ARG A 236 25.89 -2.64 25.56
C ARG A 236 25.91 -2.65 24.03
N THR A 237 25.39 -3.69 23.41
CA THR A 237 25.28 -3.79 21.95
C THR A 237 24.43 -2.66 21.38
N VAL A 238 23.29 -2.38 22.04
CA VAL A 238 22.39 -1.27 21.65
C VAL A 238 23.09 0.07 21.72
N ALA A 239 23.88 0.34 22.79
CA ALA A 239 24.65 1.58 22.92
C ALA A 239 25.71 1.74 21.81
N MET A 240 26.45 0.68 21.48
CA MET A 240 27.41 0.71 20.36
C MET A 240 26.74 0.99 19.01
N HIS A 241 25.56 0.40 18.78
CA HIS A 241 24.77 0.70 17.57
C HIS A 241 24.31 2.15 17.54
N ALA A 242 23.81 2.68 18.67
CA ALA A 242 23.35 4.05 18.78
C ALA A 242 24.50 5.04 18.53
N GLU A 243 25.70 4.80 19.06
CA GLU A 243 26.90 5.60 18.80
C GLU A 243 27.28 5.59 17.30
N ALA A 244 27.27 4.42 16.66
CA ALA A 244 27.60 4.28 15.25
C ALA A 244 26.60 5.02 14.34
N LEU A 245 25.33 5.13 14.74
CA LEU A 245 24.26 5.79 14.00
C LEU A 245 24.05 7.26 14.40
N ALA A 246 24.68 7.76 15.47
CA ALA A 246 24.41 9.08 16.06
C ALA A 246 24.51 10.23 15.06
N ARG A 247 25.47 10.17 14.10
CA ARG A 247 25.63 11.20 13.06
C ARG A 247 24.54 11.21 11.99
N LYS A 248 23.65 10.21 11.97
CA LYS A 248 22.55 10.07 11.02
C LYS A 248 21.21 10.11 11.76
N GLN A 249 20.84 11.28 12.25
CA GLN A 249 19.69 11.47 13.15
C GLN A 249 18.42 10.75 12.71
N LYS A 250 18.02 10.82 11.43
CA LYS A 250 16.82 10.12 10.92
C LYS A 250 16.94 8.60 11.08
N VAL A 251 18.10 8.03 10.79
CA VAL A 251 18.35 6.58 10.94
C VAL A 251 18.34 6.20 12.42
N MET A 252 18.98 6.99 13.27
CA MET A 252 18.99 6.78 14.72
C MET A 252 17.60 6.84 15.32
N SER A 253 16.76 7.79 14.89
CA SER A 253 15.36 7.90 15.33
C SER A 253 14.54 6.66 14.98
N VAL A 254 14.67 6.16 13.74
CA VAL A 254 14.00 4.93 13.30
C VAL A 254 14.52 3.72 14.10
N TYR A 255 15.85 3.61 14.28
CA TYR A 255 16.46 2.54 15.07
C TYR A 255 15.91 2.52 16.50
N ALA A 256 15.89 3.66 17.19
CA ALA A 256 15.40 3.77 18.55
C ALA A 256 13.90 3.44 18.67
N SER A 257 13.08 3.91 17.74
CA SER A 257 11.64 3.62 17.71
C SER A 257 11.37 2.12 17.54
N LEU A 258 12.09 1.47 16.63
CA LEU A 258 11.98 0.02 16.42
C LEU A 258 12.51 -0.78 17.61
N ALA A 259 13.63 -0.36 18.20
CA ALA A 259 14.19 -1.01 19.39
C ALA A 259 13.19 -1.02 20.55
N ARG A 260 12.54 0.12 20.81
CA ARG A 260 11.49 0.24 21.82
C ARG A 260 10.29 -0.64 21.49
N LEU A 261 9.76 -0.55 20.27
CA LEU A 261 8.62 -1.34 19.82
C LEU A 261 8.87 -2.85 19.97
N VAL A 262 10.05 -3.34 19.55
CA VAL A 262 10.39 -4.77 19.61
C VAL A 262 10.64 -5.21 21.04
N ALA A 263 11.33 -4.40 21.87
CA ALA A 263 11.55 -4.70 23.28
C ALA A 263 10.23 -4.72 24.06
N ASP A 264 9.32 -3.78 23.82
CA ASP A 264 7.99 -3.76 24.46
C ASP A 264 7.16 -4.99 24.10
N ARG A 265 7.19 -5.42 22.83
CA ARG A 265 6.53 -6.64 22.38
C ARG A 265 7.14 -7.88 23.04
N ALA A 266 8.48 -7.95 23.16
CA ALA A 266 9.17 -9.04 23.80
C ALA A 266 8.85 -9.10 25.30
N ALA A 267 8.78 -7.95 25.98
CA ALA A 267 8.39 -7.85 27.38
C ALA A 267 6.93 -8.30 27.61
N ALA A 268 6.00 -7.82 26.76
CA ALA A 268 4.60 -8.24 26.81
C ALA A 268 4.40 -9.75 26.61
N ALA A 269 5.31 -10.40 25.85
CA ALA A 269 5.33 -11.86 25.66
C ALA A 269 6.10 -12.62 26.75
N GLY A 270 6.57 -11.97 27.81
CA GLY A 270 7.37 -12.57 28.87
C GLY A 270 8.77 -13.02 28.47
N ARG A 271 9.30 -12.55 27.32
CA ARG A 271 10.61 -12.92 26.77
C ARG A 271 11.72 -11.95 27.13
N LEU A 272 11.37 -10.80 27.69
CA LEU A 272 12.30 -9.77 28.13
C LEU A 272 11.86 -9.29 29.52
N ASP A 273 12.69 -9.52 30.54
CA ASP A 273 12.40 -9.06 31.89
C ASP A 273 12.51 -7.52 31.99
N PRO A 274 11.92 -6.90 33.04
CA PRO A 274 11.91 -5.44 33.18
C PRO A 274 13.30 -4.81 33.29
N GLU A 275 14.28 -5.52 33.86
CA GLU A 275 15.64 -5.02 33.98
C GLU A 275 16.36 -5.05 32.64
N ALA A 276 16.23 -6.14 31.88
CA ALA A 276 16.71 -6.25 30.51
C ALA A 276 16.10 -5.18 29.60
N ARG A 277 14.78 -4.88 29.76
CA ARG A 277 14.11 -3.80 29.04
C ARG A 277 14.73 -2.42 29.37
N ARG A 278 15.03 -2.16 30.66
CA ARG A 278 15.72 -0.93 31.07
C ARG A 278 17.12 -0.82 30.48
N ARG A 279 17.87 -1.93 30.37
CA ARG A 279 19.21 -1.93 29.72
C ARG A 279 19.12 -1.51 28.25
N VAL A 280 18.12 -1.97 27.50
CA VAL A 280 17.89 -1.51 26.11
C VAL A 280 17.64 -0.02 26.07
N GLU A 281 16.76 0.51 26.92
CA GLU A 281 16.46 1.94 26.96
C GLU A 281 17.68 2.78 27.34
N ALA A 282 18.46 2.36 28.34
CA ALA A 282 19.69 3.03 28.71
C ALA A 282 20.71 3.09 27.55
N GLY A 283 20.78 2.03 26.72
CA GLY A 283 21.64 2.02 25.54
C GLY A 283 21.20 3.01 24.44
N LEU A 284 19.93 3.42 24.44
CA LEU A 284 19.42 4.42 23.50
C LEU A 284 19.55 5.87 24.01
N GLN A 285 19.64 6.08 25.34
CA GLN A 285 19.75 7.39 25.97
C GLN A 285 21.10 8.04 25.64
N GLY A 286 21.11 9.37 25.47
CA GLY A 286 22.29 10.13 25.08
C GLY A 286 22.42 10.38 23.57
N HIS A 287 21.67 9.70 22.74
CA HIS A 287 21.69 9.87 21.28
C HIS A 287 20.34 10.34 20.69
N VAL A 288 19.30 10.46 21.53
CA VAL A 288 17.93 10.83 21.13
C VAL A 288 17.52 12.21 21.68
N GLU A 289 18.20 12.73 22.69
CA GLU A 289 17.81 13.96 23.40
C GLU A 289 17.93 15.25 22.59
N GLY A 290 18.66 15.25 21.47
CA GLY A 290 18.73 16.41 20.55
C GLY A 290 17.46 16.68 19.75
N GLN A 291 16.43 15.82 19.83
CA GLN A 291 15.21 15.96 19.01
C GLN A 291 14.07 16.78 19.65
N THR A 292 14.09 17.00 20.94
CA THR A 292 13.00 17.71 21.64
C THR A 292 13.05 19.22 21.42
N GLU A 293 14.18 19.82 21.25
CA GLU A 293 14.32 21.26 21.02
C GLU A 293 13.97 21.66 19.57
N GLU A 294 14.51 20.96 18.55
CA GLU A 294 14.20 21.26 17.14
C GLU A 294 12.72 20.97 16.79
N SER A 295 12.11 19.93 17.40
CA SER A 295 10.69 19.62 17.19
C SER A 295 9.76 20.68 17.83
N HIS A 296 10.16 21.32 18.92
CA HIS A 296 9.41 22.42 19.53
C HIS A 296 9.49 23.69 18.69
N GLU A 297 10.65 24.04 18.17
CA GLU A 297 10.83 25.18 17.28
C GLU A 297 10.09 25.00 15.94
N GLY A 298 10.12 23.81 15.36
CA GLY A 298 9.40 23.47 14.13
C GLY A 298 7.87 23.56 14.31
N LEU A 299 7.34 23.07 15.43
CA LEU A 299 5.91 23.18 15.77
C LEU A 299 5.49 24.62 16.07
N GLU A 300 6.36 25.41 16.69
CA GLU A 300 6.10 26.84 16.93
C GLU A 300 6.13 27.65 15.64
N LEU A 301 7.05 27.34 14.72
CA LEU A 301 7.11 27.92 13.39
C LEU A 301 5.84 27.62 12.57
N LEU A 302 5.39 26.37 12.56
CA LEU A 302 4.14 25.95 11.89
C LEU A 302 2.91 26.63 12.50
N ARG A 303 2.86 26.80 13.84
CA ARG A 303 1.81 27.55 14.53
C ARG A 303 1.84 29.06 14.19
N ARG A 304 3.02 29.66 14.00
CA ARG A 304 3.17 31.06 13.58
C ARG A 304 2.76 31.26 12.10
N LEU A 305 3.11 30.33 11.21
CA LEU A 305 2.71 30.36 9.80
C LEU A 305 1.22 30.14 9.62
N GLY A 306 0.60 29.23 10.38
CA GLY A 306 -0.85 28.99 10.36
C GLY A 306 -1.66 30.18 10.91
N ARG A 307 -1.13 30.97 11.84
CA ARG A 307 -1.75 32.23 12.32
C ARG A 307 -1.67 33.36 11.29
N ARG A 308 -0.57 33.47 10.54
CA ARG A 308 -0.42 34.46 9.45
C ARG A 308 -1.34 34.18 8.24
N ALA A 309 -1.60 32.91 7.94
CA ALA A 309 -2.51 32.53 6.86
C ALA A 309 -3.97 32.86 7.19
N ARG A 310 -4.39 32.71 8.46
CA ARG A 310 -5.77 33.07 8.90
C ARG A 310 -6.01 34.57 9.03
N GLY A 311 -4.97 35.37 9.24
CA GLY A 311 -5.09 36.84 9.34
C GLY A 311 -5.16 37.57 7.99
N ARG A 312 -4.90 36.90 6.87
CA ARG A 312 -5.00 37.48 5.51
C ARG A 312 -6.37 37.29 4.83
N ASN A 313 -7.24 36.43 5.38
CA ASN A 313 -8.59 36.20 4.85
C ASN A 313 -9.68 37.03 5.55
N GLN A 314 -9.32 38.00 6.37
CA GLN A 314 -10.26 38.91 7.07
C GLN A 314 -10.00 40.38 6.75
N ARG A 315 -9.40 40.70 5.61
CA ARG A 315 -9.38 42.09 5.11
C ARG A 315 -9.83 42.16 3.67
#